data_5e9bbf881ff856bf70dc7040ae8bd18b
#
_entry.id   5e9bbf881ff856bf70dc7040ae8bd18b
#
_cell.length_a   1.000
_cell.length_b   1.000
_cell.length_c   1.000
_cell.angle_alpha   90.00
_cell.angle_beta   90.00
_cell.angle_gamma   90.00
#
_symmetry.space_group_name_H-M   'P 1'
#
loop_
_entity.id
_entity.type
_entity.pdbx_description
1 polymer ?
#
loop_
_entity_poly.entity_id
_entity_poly.type
_entity_poly.pdbx_seq_one_letter_code
_entity_poly.pdbx_strand_id
1 'polypeptide(L)'
;MKKVVICQHRLLHYRLGLFERLREACANRGIDLHLVHGQASRRELAKKDEGSLPWAHKVQNRFWELEARDLVWQPFPADLRNADLVVVMQENRILSNYPLLLSRLWSPRRVAYWGHGVNFQSDAPGGLREKWKQMMLAQVDWWFAYTETTAQIVRRAGYPAERITCLNNAIDNEAFERDLVSVTDAQLQAMRTEIEASEGAPVGLFCGSLYPDKRLDYMIEAADHIHAALPAFRLVVIGDGPSAGEIRAAMETRHWLKWQGVRKGPEKAAWFRLADVVVNPGAVGLHVLDSFCSGTPMITTAESRHGPEVAYLKNGANGLVVQGGPDRYADAVIGLFNERTKLDAVKQAALRDAEHYTLDNMVERFAEGIARCVAMSMK
;
A
#
# COMPACT_ATOMS: atom_id res chain seq x y z
N MET A 1 -27.99 11.28 -14.97
CA MET A 1 -26.66 10.99 -14.42
C MET A 1 -26.36 9.52 -14.63
N LYS A 2 -25.11 9.17 -14.95
CA LYS A 2 -24.68 7.76 -15.03
C LYS A 2 -24.49 7.20 -13.63
N LYS A 3 -25.07 6.03 -13.37
CA LYS A 3 -24.99 5.39 -12.06
C LYS A 3 -23.81 4.41 -12.02
N VAL A 4 -22.88 4.63 -11.08
CA VAL A 4 -21.69 3.80 -10.90
C VAL A 4 -21.66 3.21 -9.50
N VAL A 5 -21.35 1.93 -9.39
CA VAL A 5 -21.27 1.23 -8.11
C VAL A 5 -19.86 0.67 -7.94
N ILE A 6 -19.22 0.97 -6.82
CA ILE A 6 -17.97 0.32 -6.41
C ILE A 6 -18.29 -0.68 -5.29
N CYS A 7 -17.89 -1.94 -5.47
CA CYS A 7 -18.05 -2.99 -4.47
C CYS A 7 -16.73 -3.24 -3.73
N GLN A 8 -16.77 -3.10 -2.41
CA GLN A 8 -15.67 -3.46 -1.50
C GLN A 8 -16.18 -4.55 -0.55
N HIS A 9 -15.48 -5.69 -0.41
CA HIS A 9 -15.96 -6.72 0.51
C HIS A 9 -15.98 -6.22 1.97
N ARG A 10 -15.09 -5.29 2.32
CA ARG A 10 -15.09 -4.51 3.57
C ARG A 10 -14.53 -3.11 3.32
N LEU A 11 -14.97 -2.13 4.08
CA LEU A 11 -14.50 -0.75 3.97
C LEU A 11 -13.35 -0.52 4.96
N LEU A 12 -12.18 -0.19 4.44
CA LEU A 12 -10.98 0.07 5.24
C LEU A 12 -10.90 1.56 5.62
N HIS A 13 -10.55 1.84 6.89
CA HIS A 13 -10.52 3.21 7.41
C HIS A 13 -9.63 4.16 6.59
N TYR A 14 -8.49 3.68 6.09
CA TYR A 14 -7.57 4.51 5.29
C TYR A 14 -8.09 4.83 3.88
N ARG A 15 -9.21 4.23 3.45
CA ARG A 15 -9.87 4.50 2.16
C ARG A 15 -11.05 5.46 2.26
N LEU A 16 -11.40 5.93 3.45
CA LEU A 16 -12.54 6.83 3.63
C LEU A 16 -12.35 8.11 2.83
N GLY A 17 -11.19 8.77 2.97
CA GLY A 17 -10.85 9.97 2.20
C GLY A 17 -10.88 9.76 0.69
N LEU A 18 -10.44 8.59 0.20
CA LEU A 18 -10.55 8.24 -1.22
C LEU A 18 -12.00 8.27 -1.70
N PHE A 19 -12.92 7.59 -0.99
CA PHE A 19 -14.31 7.49 -1.45
C PHE A 19 -15.08 8.79 -1.31
N GLU A 20 -14.79 9.62 -0.29
CA GLU A 20 -15.38 10.96 -0.16
C GLU A 20 -14.98 11.85 -1.34
N ARG A 21 -13.68 12.00 -1.60
CA ARG A 21 -13.17 12.82 -2.71
C ARG A 21 -13.59 12.25 -4.07
N LEU A 22 -13.60 10.93 -4.24
CA LEU A 22 -14.02 10.29 -5.50
C LEU A 22 -15.51 10.51 -5.78
N ARG A 23 -16.36 10.51 -4.77
CA ARG A 23 -17.78 10.81 -4.90
C ARG A 23 -17.99 12.22 -5.42
N GLU A 24 -17.28 13.20 -4.87
CA GLU A 24 -17.32 14.60 -5.32
C GLU A 24 -16.79 14.74 -6.76
N ALA A 25 -15.63 14.15 -7.05
CA ALA A 25 -15.03 14.18 -8.39
C ALA A 25 -15.93 13.54 -9.45
N CYS A 26 -16.66 12.46 -9.11
CA CYS A 26 -17.65 11.83 -9.97
C CYS A 26 -18.88 12.73 -10.15
N ALA A 27 -19.40 13.35 -9.09
CA ALA A 27 -20.54 14.25 -9.15
C ALA A 27 -20.29 15.44 -10.10
N ASN A 28 -19.09 16.02 -10.04
CA ASN A 28 -18.63 17.10 -10.94
C ASN A 28 -18.58 16.67 -12.42
N ARG A 29 -18.58 15.35 -12.69
CA ARG A 29 -18.62 14.75 -14.04
C ARG A 29 -20.01 14.21 -14.43
N GLY A 30 -21.05 14.52 -13.66
CA GLY A 30 -22.41 14.03 -13.89
C GLY A 30 -22.58 12.52 -13.62
N ILE A 31 -21.77 11.96 -12.75
CA ILE A 31 -21.78 10.54 -12.34
C ILE A 31 -22.29 10.44 -10.90
N ASP A 32 -23.30 9.58 -10.70
CA ASP A 32 -23.83 9.24 -9.38
C ASP A 32 -23.08 8.00 -8.85
N LEU A 33 -22.16 8.23 -7.91
CA LEU A 33 -21.31 7.19 -7.34
C LEU A 33 -21.91 6.59 -6.08
N HIS A 34 -22.09 5.28 -6.08
CA HIS A 34 -22.49 4.47 -4.93
C HIS A 34 -21.36 3.54 -4.49
N LEU A 35 -21.17 3.41 -3.19
CA LEU A 35 -20.26 2.45 -2.58
C LEU A 35 -21.06 1.36 -1.88
N VAL A 36 -20.76 0.10 -2.19
CA VAL A 36 -21.32 -1.06 -1.50
C VAL A 36 -20.21 -1.74 -0.72
N HIS A 37 -20.39 -1.94 0.58
CA HIS A 37 -19.44 -2.68 1.39
C HIS A 37 -20.12 -3.61 2.38
N GLY A 38 -19.45 -4.70 2.73
CA GLY A 38 -19.84 -5.59 3.80
C GLY A 38 -18.94 -5.45 5.03
N GLN A 39 -19.01 -6.44 5.90
CA GLN A 39 -18.18 -6.56 7.10
C GLN A 39 -16.96 -7.47 6.85
N ALA A 40 -15.97 -7.40 7.73
CA ALA A 40 -14.83 -8.30 7.76
C ALA A 40 -15.21 -9.76 8.09
N SER A 41 -14.39 -10.72 7.65
CA SER A 41 -14.45 -12.10 8.15
C SER A 41 -13.87 -12.19 9.57
N ARG A 42 -14.08 -13.33 10.26
CA ARG A 42 -13.49 -13.55 11.60
C ARG A 42 -11.97 -13.36 11.61
N ARG A 43 -11.28 -13.82 10.55
CA ARG A 43 -9.82 -13.68 10.42
C ARG A 43 -9.39 -12.22 10.22
N GLU A 44 -10.21 -11.44 9.54
CA GLU A 44 -9.93 -10.03 9.25
C GLU A 44 -10.26 -9.10 10.42
N LEU A 45 -11.19 -9.46 11.30
CA LEU A 45 -11.60 -8.68 12.48
C LEU A 45 -10.43 -8.33 13.41
N ALA A 46 -9.42 -9.21 13.50
CA ALA A 46 -8.24 -8.98 14.31
C ALA A 46 -7.44 -7.74 13.90
N LYS A 47 -7.59 -7.27 12.64
CA LYS A 47 -6.87 -6.09 12.11
C LYS A 47 -7.43 -4.76 12.60
N LYS A 48 -8.69 -4.71 13.07
CA LYS A 48 -9.37 -3.51 13.60
C LYS A 48 -9.23 -2.28 12.68
N ASP A 49 -9.31 -2.49 11.36
CA ASP A 49 -9.03 -1.49 10.33
C ASP A 49 -10.27 -1.12 9.50
N GLU A 50 -11.47 -1.45 9.99
CA GLU A 50 -12.74 -1.11 9.34
C GLU A 50 -13.11 0.37 9.54
N GLY A 51 -13.72 0.95 8.51
CA GLY A 51 -14.28 2.30 8.51
C GLY A 51 -15.77 2.28 8.18
N SER A 52 -16.40 3.45 8.21
CA SER A 52 -17.81 3.64 7.85
C SER A 52 -18.02 4.95 7.13
N LEU A 53 -18.91 4.97 6.13
CA LEU A 53 -19.35 6.17 5.42
C LEU A 53 -20.88 6.21 5.46
N PRO A 54 -21.51 7.34 5.89
CA PRO A 54 -22.96 7.42 6.05
C PRO A 54 -23.75 7.20 4.75
N TRP A 55 -23.16 7.51 3.60
CA TRP A 55 -23.78 7.38 2.29
C TRP A 55 -23.53 6.02 1.61
N ALA A 56 -22.67 5.17 2.17
CA ALA A 56 -22.37 3.88 1.61
C ALA A 56 -23.47 2.84 1.95
N HIS A 57 -23.75 1.95 1.01
CA HIS A 57 -24.67 0.85 1.18
C HIS A 57 -23.98 -0.29 1.93
N LYS A 58 -24.35 -0.47 3.20
CA LYS A 58 -23.83 -1.58 4.01
C LYS A 58 -24.65 -2.84 3.75
N VAL A 59 -23.98 -3.92 3.35
CA VAL A 59 -24.56 -5.25 3.14
C VAL A 59 -23.95 -6.26 4.09
N GLN A 60 -24.60 -7.39 4.28
CA GLN A 60 -24.07 -8.47 5.11
C GLN A 60 -23.44 -9.54 4.23
N ASN A 61 -22.10 -9.62 4.23
CA ASN A 61 -21.37 -10.69 3.55
C ASN A 61 -21.66 -12.04 4.17
N ARG A 62 -21.66 -13.09 3.33
CA ARG A 62 -21.64 -14.48 3.76
C ARG A 62 -20.24 -15.04 3.53
N PHE A 63 -19.72 -15.74 4.51
CA PHE A 63 -18.37 -16.32 4.46
C PHE A 63 -18.45 -17.84 4.56
N TRP A 64 -17.59 -18.51 3.80
CA TRP A 64 -17.26 -19.93 3.97
C TRP A 64 -15.78 -20.00 4.31
N GLU A 65 -15.50 -20.35 5.56
CA GLU A 65 -14.15 -20.45 6.09
C GLU A 65 -13.52 -21.77 5.63
N LEU A 66 -12.48 -21.70 4.81
CA LEU A 66 -11.64 -22.82 4.39
C LEU A 66 -10.31 -22.71 5.12
N GLU A 67 -9.57 -23.84 5.22
CA GLU A 67 -8.29 -23.86 5.96
C GLU A 67 -7.32 -22.75 5.56
N ALA A 68 -7.16 -22.49 4.27
CA ALA A 68 -6.20 -21.51 3.76
C ALA A 68 -6.79 -20.13 3.48
N ARG A 69 -8.13 -19.98 3.33
CA ARG A 69 -8.77 -18.73 2.92
C ARG A 69 -10.28 -18.76 3.15
N ASP A 70 -10.88 -17.57 3.23
CA ASP A 70 -12.34 -17.42 3.24
C ASP A 70 -12.85 -17.18 1.82
N LEU A 71 -13.94 -17.86 1.44
CA LEU A 71 -14.75 -17.46 0.28
C LEU A 71 -15.80 -16.46 0.75
N VAL A 72 -16.12 -15.50 -0.12
CA VAL A 72 -17.00 -14.38 0.22
C VAL A 72 -18.12 -14.28 -0.81
N TRP A 73 -19.35 -14.16 -0.32
CA TRP A 73 -20.49 -13.73 -1.12
C TRP A 73 -20.98 -12.39 -0.59
N GLN A 74 -20.82 -11.34 -1.38
CA GLN A 74 -21.34 -10.01 -1.09
C GLN A 74 -22.67 -9.82 -1.84
N PRO A 75 -23.80 -9.65 -1.14
CA PRO A 75 -25.08 -9.36 -1.81
C PRO A 75 -25.01 -8.04 -2.56
N PHE A 76 -25.57 -8.00 -3.76
CA PHE A 76 -25.70 -6.78 -4.55
C PHE A 76 -27.07 -6.13 -4.29
N PRO A 77 -27.15 -4.86 -3.86
CA PRO A 77 -28.41 -4.19 -3.55
C PRO A 77 -29.35 -4.13 -4.73
N ALA A 78 -30.64 -4.38 -4.49
CA ALA A 78 -31.65 -4.47 -5.55
C ALA A 78 -31.90 -3.12 -6.25
N ASP A 79 -31.84 -2.03 -5.53
CA ASP A 79 -31.99 -0.65 -6.00
C ASP A 79 -30.83 -0.16 -6.88
N LEU A 80 -29.69 -0.86 -6.84
CA LEU A 80 -28.52 -0.57 -7.66
C LEU A 80 -28.40 -1.46 -8.92
N ARG A 81 -29.38 -2.34 -9.17
CA ARG A 81 -29.35 -3.27 -10.32
C ARG A 81 -29.31 -2.58 -11.68
N ASN A 82 -29.75 -1.32 -11.76
CA ASN A 82 -29.74 -0.50 -12.97
C ASN A 82 -28.47 0.33 -13.14
N ALA A 83 -27.38 0.00 -12.42
CA ALA A 83 -26.10 0.69 -12.57
C ALA A 83 -25.54 0.54 -14.00
N ASP A 84 -24.97 1.63 -14.53
CA ASP A 84 -24.28 1.65 -15.83
C ASP A 84 -22.91 0.97 -15.75
N LEU A 85 -22.23 1.08 -14.60
CA LEU A 85 -20.93 0.47 -14.33
C LEU A 85 -20.90 -0.11 -12.92
N VAL A 86 -20.35 -1.31 -12.80
CA VAL A 86 -20.00 -1.91 -11.49
C VAL A 86 -18.49 -2.18 -11.46
N VAL A 87 -17.80 -1.59 -10.49
CA VAL A 87 -16.38 -1.82 -10.23
C VAL A 87 -16.27 -2.83 -9.09
N VAL A 88 -15.60 -3.96 -9.34
CA VAL A 88 -15.40 -5.02 -8.36
C VAL A 88 -13.93 -5.22 -8.06
N MET A 89 -13.62 -5.64 -6.82
CA MET A 89 -12.25 -6.04 -6.47
C MET A 89 -11.84 -7.29 -7.24
N GLN A 90 -10.66 -7.28 -7.83
CA GLN A 90 -10.13 -8.44 -8.57
C GLN A 90 -9.62 -9.50 -7.59
N GLU A 91 -10.54 -10.16 -6.90
CA GLU A 91 -10.25 -11.25 -5.96
C GLU A 91 -11.12 -12.47 -6.29
N ASN A 92 -10.47 -13.59 -6.64
CA ASN A 92 -11.17 -14.84 -7.00
C ASN A 92 -11.97 -15.45 -5.84
N ARG A 93 -11.67 -15.05 -4.59
CA ARG A 93 -12.41 -15.50 -3.40
C ARG A 93 -13.79 -14.84 -3.26
N ILE A 94 -14.04 -13.72 -3.97
CA ILE A 94 -15.33 -13.02 -3.96
C ILE A 94 -16.24 -13.64 -5.00
N LEU A 95 -17.03 -14.64 -4.56
CA LEU A 95 -17.88 -15.43 -5.46
C LEU A 95 -18.97 -14.59 -6.12
N SER A 96 -19.43 -13.53 -5.48
CA SER A 96 -20.43 -12.60 -6.04
C SER A 96 -19.94 -11.83 -7.27
N ASN A 97 -18.63 -11.80 -7.55
CA ASN A 97 -18.11 -11.22 -8.78
C ASN A 97 -18.53 -12.00 -10.03
N TYR A 98 -18.62 -13.34 -9.95
CA TYR A 98 -18.89 -14.17 -11.12
C TYR A 98 -20.25 -13.91 -11.76
N PRO A 99 -21.38 -13.81 -11.03
CA PRO A 99 -22.66 -13.40 -11.63
C PRO A 99 -22.62 -12.01 -12.26
N LEU A 100 -21.89 -11.05 -11.67
CA LEU A 100 -21.73 -9.70 -12.24
C LEU A 100 -20.95 -9.76 -13.56
N LEU A 101 -19.87 -10.53 -13.64
CA LEU A 101 -19.10 -10.74 -14.86
C LEU A 101 -19.95 -11.42 -15.95
N LEU A 102 -20.70 -12.45 -15.59
CA LEU A 102 -21.59 -13.14 -16.52
C LEU A 102 -22.73 -12.23 -17.02
N SER A 103 -23.23 -11.32 -16.18
CA SER A 103 -24.30 -10.39 -16.57
C SER A 103 -23.98 -9.53 -17.79
N ARG A 104 -22.71 -9.34 -18.12
CA ARG A 104 -22.25 -8.63 -19.34
C ARG A 104 -22.73 -9.27 -20.64
N LEU A 105 -23.14 -10.54 -20.62
CA LEU A 105 -23.63 -11.25 -21.81
C LEU A 105 -25.06 -10.86 -22.20
N TRP A 106 -25.85 -10.34 -21.26
CA TRP A 106 -27.29 -10.02 -21.48
C TRP A 106 -27.72 -8.65 -20.92
N SER A 107 -26.80 -7.91 -20.30
CA SER A 107 -27.07 -6.59 -19.72
C SER A 107 -26.16 -5.54 -20.36
N PRO A 108 -26.66 -4.30 -20.61
CA PRO A 108 -25.83 -3.20 -21.07
C PRO A 108 -24.85 -2.69 -20.00
N ARG A 109 -24.96 -3.20 -18.77
CA ARG A 109 -24.08 -2.86 -17.65
C ARG A 109 -22.64 -3.23 -17.97
N ARG A 110 -21.74 -2.29 -17.69
CA ARG A 110 -20.30 -2.56 -17.73
C ARG A 110 -19.81 -3.07 -16.38
N VAL A 111 -18.76 -3.88 -16.42
CA VAL A 111 -18.07 -4.36 -15.24
C VAL A 111 -16.60 -4.02 -15.37
N ALA A 112 -16.02 -3.45 -14.32
CA ALA A 112 -14.59 -3.15 -14.24
C ALA A 112 -13.96 -3.89 -13.07
N TYR A 113 -12.67 -4.22 -13.23
CA TYR A 113 -11.84 -4.68 -12.12
C TYR A 113 -11.06 -3.53 -11.49
N TRP A 114 -10.90 -3.62 -10.18
CA TRP A 114 -9.93 -2.85 -9.41
C TRP A 114 -9.02 -3.80 -8.65
N GLY A 115 -7.71 -3.80 -8.93
CA GLY A 115 -6.84 -4.81 -8.32
C GLY A 115 -5.40 -4.85 -8.82
N HIS A 116 -4.73 -5.94 -8.46
CA HIS A 116 -3.29 -6.15 -8.68
C HIS A 116 -2.94 -6.92 -9.96
N GLY A 117 -3.92 -7.44 -10.70
CA GLY A 117 -3.69 -8.25 -11.90
C GLY A 117 -3.23 -9.69 -11.63
N VAL A 118 -2.23 -9.87 -10.78
CA VAL A 118 -1.68 -11.17 -10.36
C VAL A 118 -1.61 -11.27 -8.84
N ASN A 119 -1.39 -12.48 -8.34
CA ASN A 119 -1.07 -12.66 -6.93
C ASN A 119 0.45 -12.66 -6.75
N PHE A 120 1.02 -11.52 -6.33
CA PHE A 120 2.45 -11.36 -6.04
C PHE A 120 2.95 -12.30 -4.91
N GLN A 121 2.03 -12.91 -4.16
CA GLN A 121 2.32 -13.83 -3.07
C GLN A 121 2.07 -15.30 -3.43
N SER A 122 1.95 -15.64 -4.73
CA SER A 122 1.67 -17.02 -5.16
C SER A 122 2.93 -17.87 -5.19
N ASP A 123 2.88 -19.03 -4.54
CA ASP A 123 3.97 -20.01 -4.52
C ASP A 123 4.01 -20.89 -5.81
N ALA A 124 3.01 -20.79 -6.71
CA ALA A 124 2.90 -21.59 -7.93
C ALA A 124 2.47 -20.76 -9.15
N PRO A 125 3.37 -19.99 -9.78
CA PRO A 125 3.01 -19.05 -10.86
C PRO A 125 2.55 -19.73 -12.18
N GLY A 126 2.71 -21.02 -12.36
CA GLY A 126 2.29 -21.79 -13.57
C GLY A 126 1.08 -22.70 -13.37
N GLY A 127 0.45 -22.73 -12.22
CA GLY A 127 -0.66 -23.63 -11.90
C GLY A 127 -1.97 -23.31 -12.63
N LEU A 128 -2.90 -24.30 -12.65
CA LEU A 128 -4.26 -24.14 -13.25
C LEU A 128 -4.99 -22.92 -12.70
N ARG A 129 -4.78 -22.58 -11.45
CA ARG A 129 -5.35 -21.43 -10.77
C ARG A 129 -4.87 -20.10 -11.38
N GLU A 130 -3.60 -20.02 -11.73
CA GLU A 130 -3.04 -18.81 -12.35
C GLU A 130 -3.50 -18.69 -13.81
N LYS A 131 -3.58 -19.79 -14.56
CA LYS A 131 -4.16 -19.81 -15.91
C LYS A 131 -5.62 -19.36 -15.91
N TRP A 132 -6.42 -19.85 -14.94
CA TRP A 132 -7.80 -19.36 -14.75
C TRP A 132 -7.83 -17.86 -14.47
N LYS A 133 -6.96 -17.37 -13.62
CA LYS A 133 -6.87 -15.96 -13.27
C LYS A 133 -6.50 -15.11 -14.50
N GLN A 134 -5.51 -15.55 -15.30
CA GLN A 134 -5.14 -14.89 -16.56
C GLN A 134 -6.32 -14.83 -17.54
N MET A 135 -7.04 -15.94 -17.72
CA MET A 135 -8.24 -15.96 -18.56
C MET A 135 -9.31 -14.97 -18.06
N MET A 136 -9.47 -14.85 -16.75
CA MET A 136 -10.44 -13.93 -16.14
C MET A 136 -10.04 -12.45 -16.23
N LEU A 137 -8.74 -12.13 -16.46
CA LEU A 137 -8.28 -10.74 -16.61
C LEU A 137 -8.99 -10.00 -17.75
N ALA A 138 -9.29 -10.69 -18.85
CA ALA A 138 -9.94 -10.12 -20.02
C ALA A 138 -11.48 -10.02 -19.92
N GLN A 139 -12.08 -10.54 -18.83
CA GLN A 139 -13.53 -10.64 -18.70
C GLN A 139 -14.21 -9.39 -18.11
N VAL A 140 -13.63 -8.21 -18.35
CA VAL A 140 -14.17 -6.91 -17.90
C VAL A 140 -14.12 -5.89 -19.03
N ASP A 141 -14.82 -4.77 -18.85
CA ASP A 141 -14.86 -3.68 -19.81
C ASP A 141 -13.79 -2.62 -19.54
N TRP A 142 -13.31 -2.53 -18.28
CA TRP A 142 -12.27 -1.60 -17.85
C TRP A 142 -11.43 -2.18 -16.72
N TRP A 143 -10.16 -1.71 -16.64
CA TRP A 143 -9.24 -2.04 -15.58
C TRP A 143 -8.78 -0.80 -14.82
N PHE A 144 -8.93 -0.83 -13.50
CA PHE A 144 -8.31 0.09 -12.54
C PHE A 144 -7.14 -0.64 -11.88
N ALA A 145 -5.95 -0.46 -12.43
CA ALA A 145 -4.72 -1.07 -11.96
C ALA A 145 -4.15 -0.30 -10.78
N TYR A 146 -3.70 -1.00 -9.73
CA TYR A 146 -3.12 -0.35 -8.55
C TYR A 146 -1.84 0.43 -8.88
N THR A 147 -0.98 -0.14 -9.70
CA THR A 147 0.33 0.43 -10.05
C THR A 147 0.62 0.23 -11.53
N GLU A 148 1.65 0.89 -12.03
CA GLU A 148 2.10 0.72 -13.43
C GLU A 148 2.55 -0.73 -13.70
N THR A 149 3.18 -1.40 -12.72
CA THR A 149 3.51 -2.84 -12.84
C THR A 149 2.25 -3.67 -13.07
N THR A 150 1.17 -3.40 -12.34
CA THR A 150 -0.14 -4.05 -12.56
C THR A 150 -0.66 -3.75 -13.97
N ALA A 151 -0.61 -2.51 -14.42
CA ALA A 151 -1.05 -2.12 -15.75
C ALA A 151 -0.26 -2.86 -16.85
N GLN A 152 1.05 -3.00 -16.69
CA GLN A 152 1.91 -3.76 -17.61
C GLN A 152 1.57 -5.25 -17.65
N ILE A 153 1.28 -5.86 -16.50
CA ILE A 153 0.87 -7.27 -16.42
C ILE A 153 -0.43 -7.48 -17.21
N VAL A 154 -1.41 -6.60 -17.02
CA VAL A 154 -2.71 -6.66 -17.69
C VAL A 154 -2.56 -6.45 -19.20
N ARG A 155 -1.71 -5.50 -19.64
CA ARG A 155 -1.36 -5.29 -21.06
C ARG A 155 -0.67 -6.51 -21.68
N ARG A 156 0.30 -7.12 -20.98
CA ARG A 156 1.00 -8.34 -21.42
C ARG A 156 0.07 -9.55 -21.56
N ALA A 157 -1.03 -9.58 -20.80
CA ALA A 157 -2.08 -10.57 -20.95
C ALA A 157 -3.02 -10.30 -22.15
N GLY A 158 -2.71 -9.29 -22.98
CA GLY A 158 -3.46 -8.96 -24.20
C GLY A 158 -4.66 -8.03 -23.98
N TYR A 159 -4.80 -7.43 -22.78
CA TYR A 159 -5.89 -6.49 -22.53
C TYR A 159 -5.62 -5.12 -23.18
N PRO A 160 -6.62 -4.46 -23.82
CA PRO A 160 -6.45 -3.19 -24.51
C PRO A 160 -5.94 -2.08 -23.58
N ALA A 161 -4.84 -1.45 -23.96
CA ALA A 161 -4.18 -0.43 -23.14
C ALA A 161 -5.08 0.80 -22.88
N GLU A 162 -5.90 1.18 -23.86
CA GLU A 162 -6.85 2.30 -23.77
C GLU A 162 -7.98 2.08 -22.77
N ARG A 163 -8.16 0.85 -22.27
CA ARG A 163 -9.14 0.46 -21.25
C ARG A 163 -8.51 0.16 -19.89
N ILE A 164 -7.27 0.58 -19.70
CA ILE A 164 -6.56 0.46 -18.42
C ILE A 164 -6.32 1.86 -17.87
N THR A 165 -6.72 2.08 -16.62
CA THR A 165 -6.34 3.25 -15.84
C THR A 165 -5.38 2.80 -14.73
N CYS A 166 -4.16 3.29 -14.76
CA CYS A 166 -3.23 3.13 -13.63
C CYS A 166 -3.58 4.18 -12.57
N LEU A 167 -4.04 3.71 -11.41
CA LEU A 167 -4.46 4.60 -10.32
C LEU A 167 -3.27 5.18 -9.56
N ASN A 168 -2.17 4.43 -9.45
CA ASN A 168 -1.11 4.67 -8.50
C ASN A 168 -1.70 4.76 -7.08
N ASN A 169 -2.00 3.58 -6.51
CA ASN A 169 -2.66 3.43 -5.22
C ASN A 169 -2.01 4.31 -4.15
N ALA A 170 -2.79 5.17 -3.52
CA ALA A 170 -2.33 6.14 -2.56
C ALA A 170 -3.24 6.18 -1.33
N ILE A 171 -2.74 6.79 -0.27
CA ILE A 171 -3.48 7.12 0.96
C ILE A 171 -3.48 8.63 1.16
N ASP A 172 -4.31 9.10 2.07
CA ASP A 172 -4.31 10.51 2.46
C ASP A 172 -3.08 10.81 3.31
N ASN A 173 -2.10 11.48 2.70
CA ASN A 173 -0.87 11.90 3.35
C ASN A 173 -0.90 13.34 3.88
N GLU A 174 -1.94 14.12 3.59
CA GLU A 174 -2.01 15.53 3.99
C GLU A 174 -1.87 15.75 5.50
N ALA A 175 -2.50 14.88 6.30
CA ALA A 175 -2.35 14.94 7.74
C ALA A 175 -0.90 14.66 8.17
N PHE A 176 -0.27 13.66 7.55
CA PHE A 176 1.12 13.32 7.82
C PHE A 176 2.08 14.44 7.39
N GLU A 177 1.85 15.07 6.23
CA GLU A 177 2.63 16.22 5.76
C GLU A 177 2.50 17.42 6.70
N ARG A 178 1.28 17.74 7.16
CA ARG A 178 1.06 18.78 8.19
C ARG A 178 1.80 18.45 9.48
N ASP A 179 1.75 17.19 9.91
CA ASP A 179 2.44 16.73 11.11
C ASP A 179 3.97 16.88 10.95
N LEU A 180 4.54 16.52 9.78
CA LEU A 180 5.98 16.71 9.48
C LEU A 180 6.41 18.17 9.58
N VAL A 181 5.61 19.10 9.07
CA VAL A 181 5.88 20.55 9.15
C VAL A 181 5.83 21.06 10.60
N SER A 182 4.98 20.47 11.45
CA SER A 182 4.82 20.87 12.85
C SER A 182 5.98 20.45 13.77
N VAL A 183 6.85 19.54 13.33
CA VAL A 183 7.97 19.02 14.13
C VAL A 183 9.03 20.11 14.34
N THR A 184 9.35 20.39 15.57
CA THR A 184 10.35 21.39 15.96
C THR A 184 11.73 20.80 16.19
N ASP A 185 12.79 21.61 16.04
CA ASP A 185 14.16 21.18 16.31
C ASP A 185 14.35 20.77 17.78
N ALA A 186 13.66 21.44 18.72
CA ALA A 186 13.67 21.07 20.13
C ALA A 186 13.13 19.66 20.38
N GLN A 187 12.06 19.27 19.67
CA GLN A 187 11.53 17.90 19.71
C GLN A 187 12.56 16.91 19.17
N LEU A 188 13.17 17.19 18.00
CA LEU A 188 14.19 16.33 17.41
C LEU A 188 15.38 16.14 18.35
N GLN A 189 15.82 17.20 19.02
CA GLN A 189 16.92 17.13 19.99
C GLN A 189 16.55 16.29 21.22
N ALA A 190 15.33 16.43 21.75
CA ALA A 190 14.85 15.60 22.85
C ALA A 190 14.81 14.12 22.45
N MET A 191 14.32 13.81 21.23
CA MET A 191 14.27 12.45 20.71
C MET A 191 15.66 11.85 20.48
N ARG A 192 16.64 12.65 19.99
CA ARG A 192 18.06 12.22 19.90
C ARG A 192 18.60 11.83 21.27
N THR A 193 18.31 12.64 22.29
CA THR A 193 18.71 12.33 23.67
C THR A 193 18.07 11.04 24.18
N GLU A 194 16.78 10.83 23.90
CA GLU A 194 16.04 9.62 24.29
C GLU A 194 16.67 8.33 23.71
N ILE A 195 17.10 8.38 22.45
CA ILE A 195 17.74 7.23 21.79
C ILE A 195 19.26 7.19 21.94
N GLU A 196 19.84 8.07 22.77
CA GLU A 196 21.31 8.19 22.98
C GLU A 196 22.05 8.39 21.65
N ALA A 197 21.49 9.17 20.72
CA ALA A 197 22.13 9.54 19.46
C ALA A 197 22.81 10.90 19.59
N SER A 198 24.13 10.96 19.39
CA SER A 198 24.86 12.22 19.31
C SER A 198 24.40 13.06 18.09
N GLU A 199 24.77 14.34 18.11
CA GLU A 199 24.51 15.19 16.94
C GLU A 199 25.22 14.62 15.69
N GLY A 200 24.50 14.56 14.57
CA GLY A 200 24.99 13.97 13.33
C GLY A 200 25.08 12.44 13.30
N ALA A 201 24.75 11.74 14.40
CA ALA A 201 24.68 10.27 14.39
C ALA A 201 23.64 9.78 13.38
N PRO A 202 23.96 8.75 12.55
CA PRO A 202 23.02 8.18 11.60
C PRO A 202 21.85 7.48 12.31
N VAL A 203 20.64 7.71 11.84
CA VAL A 203 19.41 7.10 12.40
C VAL A 203 18.66 6.34 11.31
N GLY A 204 18.52 5.03 11.50
CA GLY A 204 17.61 4.18 10.74
C GLY A 204 16.25 4.08 11.41
N LEU A 205 15.17 4.03 10.63
CA LEU A 205 13.80 3.85 11.11
C LEU A 205 13.16 2.62 10.47
N PHE A 206 12.58 1.75 11.27
CA PHE A 206 11.56 0.81 10.82
C PHE A 206 10.19 1.30 11.29
N CYS A 207 9.21 1.37 10.39
CA CYS A 207 7.84 1.75 10.75
C CYS A 207 6.84 0.80 10.10
N GLY A 208 6.08 0.06 10.92
CA GLY A 208 5.05 -0.84 10.42
C GLY A 208 4.64 -1.92 11.42
N SER A 209 3.65 -2.74 11.04
CA SER A 209 3.26 -3.88 11.86
C SER A 209 4.35 -4.95 11.90
N LEU A 210 4.60 -5.51 13.08
CA LEU A 210 5.67 -6.49 13.34
C LEU A 210 5.13 -7.91 13.12
N TYR A 211 5.30 -8.45 11.90
CA TYR A 211 4.90 -9.82 11.53
C TYR A 211 5.97 -10.45 10.61
N PRO A 212 5.98 -11.79 10.42
CA PRO A 212 7.09 -12.52 9.79
C PRO A 212 7.51 -11.98 8.41
N ASP A 213 6.56 -11.56 7.54
CA ASP A 213 6.91 -11.02 6.21
C ASP A 213 7.72 -9.72 6.28
N LYS A 214 7.87 -9.09 7.46
CA LYS A 214 8.73 -7.93 7.68
C LYS A 214 10.19 -8.27 7.87
N ARG A 215 10.53 -9.57 8.08
CA ARG A 215 11.90 -10.08 8.18
C ARG A 215 12.71 -9.34 9.24
N LEU A 216 12.17 -9.30 10.47
CA LEU A 216 12.79 -8.55 11.56
C LEU A 216 14.14 -9.14 11.97
N ASP A 217 14.30 -10.46 11.89
CA ASP A 217 15.57 -11.19 12.05
C ASP A 217 16.65 -10.66 11.11
N TYR A 218 16.33 -10.60 9.81
CA TYR A 218 17.21 -10.03 8.79
C TYR A 218 17.55 -8.56 9.06
N MET A 219 16.54 -7.76 9.47
CA MET A 219 16.74 -6.35 9.82
C MET A 219 17.73 -6.17 10.99
N ILE A 220 17.56 -6.99 12.03
CA ILE A 220 18.44 -6.96 13.21
C ILE A 220 19.88 -7.34 12.84
N GLU A 221 20.06 -8.42 12.06
CA GLU A 221 21.37 -8.86 11.60
C GLU A 221 22.06 -7.80 10.71
N ALA A 222 21.32 -7.21 9.76
CA ALA A 222 21.85 -6.11 8.95
C ALA A 222 22.24 -4.90 9.81
N ALA A 223 21.44 -4.57 10.81
CA ALA A 223 21.71 -3.47 11.72
C ALA A 223 22.92 -3.74 12.65
N ASP A 224 23.19 -5.01 13.02
CA ASP A 224 24.44 -5.40 13.69
C ASP A 224 25.66 -5.04 12.84
N HIS A 225 25.63 -5.38 11.54
CA HIS A 225 26.70 -5.02 10.60
C HIS A 225 26.86 -3.49 10.43
N ILE A 226 25.73 -2.76 10.33
CA ILE A 226 25.76 -1.30 10.22
C ILE A 226 26.37 -0.69 11.48
N HIS A 227 25.95 -1.12 12.66
CA HIS A 227 26.44 -0.60 13.93
C HIS A 227 27.93 -0.92 14.13
N ALA A 228 28.37 -2.12 13.72
CA ALA A 228 29.81 -2.48 13.79
C ALA A 228 30.68 -1.54 12.94
N ALA A 229 30.22 -1.13 11.76
CA ALA A 229 30.90 -0.19 10.89
C ALA A 229 30.73 1.29 11.31
N LEU A 230 29.56 1.63 11.87
CA LEU A 230 29.17 2.97 12.29
C LEU A 230 28.66 2.94 13.75
N PRO A 231 29.54 2.98 14.76
CA PRO A 231 29.15 2.81 16.19
C PRO A 231 28.15 3.85 16.70
N ALA A 232 28.08 5.03 16.06
CA ALA A 232 27.11 6.07 16.38
C ALA A 232 25.69 5.76 15.84
N PHE A 233 25.54 4.76 14.94
CA PHE A 233 24.24 4.41 14.35
C PHE A 233 23.22 3.98 15.41
N ARG A 234 21.99 4.42 15.23
CA ARG A 234 20.82 4.00 16.01
C ARG A 234 19.73 3.49 15.08
N LEU A 235 19.10 2.37 15.47
CA LEU A 235 17.90 1.86 14.80
C LEU A 235 16.70 2.06 15.71
N VAL A 236 15.70 2.79 15.21
CA VAL A 236 14.40 2.98 15.87
C VAL A 236 13.36 2.10 15.20
N VAL A 237 12.59 1.38 15.99
CA VAL A 237 11.50 0.53 15.53
C VAL A 237 10.17 1.08 16.05
N ILE A 238 9.26 1.41 15.13
CA ILE A 238 7.89 1.85 15.43
C ILE A 238 6.92 0.82 14.92
N GLY A 239 6.01 0.40 15.79
CA GLY A 239 4.97 -0.56 15.49
C GLY A 239 4.81 -1.62 16.56
N ASP A 240 3.85 -2.52 16.33
CA ASP A 240 3.59 -3.67 17.18
C ASP A 240 3.04 -4.83 16.32
N GLY A 241 3.03 -6.02 16.87
CA GLY A 241 2.53 -7.20 16.18
C GLY A 241 3.04 -8.52 16.76
N PRO A 242 2.66 -9.65 16.14
CA PRO A 242 3.03 -10.98 16.67
C PRO A 242 4.54 -11.19 16.83
N SER A 243 5.36 -10.55 16.01
CA SER A 243 6.84 -10.64 16.07
C SER A 243 7.50 -9.60 16.97
N ALA A 244 6.76 -8.84 17.78
CA ALA A 244 7.34 -7.84 18.70
C ALA A 244 8.30 -8.46 19.73
N GLY A 245 8.14 -9.75 20.04
CA GLY A 245 9.04 -10.52 20.91
C GLY A 245 10.48 -10.57 20.40
N GLU A 246 10.67 -10.62 19.07
CA GLU A 246 11.99 -10.63 18.43
C GLU A 246 12.75 -9.31 18.69
N ILE A 247 12.05 -8.18 18.60
CA ILE A 247 12.64 -6.85 18.87
C ILE A 247 13.00 -6.73 20.36
N ARG A 248 12.11 -7.17 21.27
CA ARG A 248 12.41 -7.12 22.73
C ARG A 248 13.65 -7.92 23.08
N ALA A 249 13.72 -9.16 22.59
CA ALA A 249 14.89 -10.02 22.82
C ALA A 249 16.17 -9.42 22.25
N ALA A 250 16.11 -8.81 21.05
CA ALA A 250 17.25 -8.16 20.44
C ALA A 250 17.77 -6.96 21.26
N MET A 251 16.87 -6.19 21.88
CA MET A 251 17.23 -5.02 22.72
C MET A 251 18.00 -5.38 23.99
N GLU A 252 17.89 -6.60 24.50
CA GLU A 252 18.61 -7.02 25.71
C GLU A 252 20.14 -6.93 25.55
N THR A 253 20.64 -7.06 24.32
CA THR A 253 22.09 -7.04 24.02
C THR A 253 22.50 -5.90 23.07
N ARG A 254 21.56 -5.11 22.57
CA ARG A 254 21.79 -4.07 21.54
C ARG A 254 21.30 -2.70 22.00
N HIS A 255 22.14 -1.96 22.70
CA HIS A 255 21.79 -0.63 23.21
C HIS A 255 21.46 0.39 22.12
N TRP A 256 21.94 0.19 20.91
CA TRP A 256 21.67 1.02 19.74
C TRP A 256 20.30 0.76 19.09
N LEU A 257 19.61 -0.32 19.46
CA LEU A 257 18.25 -0.65 19.00
C LEU A 257 17.24 -0.09 20.02
N LYS A 258 16.27 0.70 19.54
CA LYS A 258 15.23 1.31 20.38
C LYS A 258 13.86 1.01 19.82
N TRP A 259 12.97 0.43 20.63
CA TRP A 259 11.59 0.15 20.25
C TRP A 259 10.64 1.14 20.91
N GLN A 260 9.88 1.86 20.09
CA GLN A 260 8.98 2.92 20.51
C GLN A 260 7.50 2.50 20.58
N GLY A 261 7.19 1.24 20.30
CA GLY A 261 5.80 0.78 20.22
C GLY A 261 5.03 1.43 19.06
N VAL A 262 3.71 1.46 19.16
CA VAL A 262 2.87 2.09 18.13
C VAL A 262 2.91 3.61 18.27
N ARG A 263 3.28 4.32 17.20
CA ARG A 263 3.22 5.78 17.11
C ARG A 263 2.32 6.19 15.95
N LYS A 264 1.55 7.26 16.10
CA LYS A 264 0.62 7.80 15.10
C LYS A 264 0.70 9.33 15.09
N GLY A 265 0.14 9.94 14.03
CA GLY A 265 0.07 11.40 13.92
C GLY A 265 1.43 12.09 14.12
N PRO A 266 1.48 13.20 14.90
CA PRO A 266 2.69 13.99 15.08
C PRO A 266 3.89 13.21 15.64
N GLU A 267 3.64 12.22 16.51
CA GLU A 267 4.74 11.39 17.05
C GLU A 267 5.39 10.54 15.95
N LYS A 268 4.57 9.93 15.07
CA LYS A 268 5.08 9.17 13.92
C LYS A 268 5.87 10.09 12.99
N ALA A 269 5.33 11.27 12.68
CA ALA A 269 5.97 12.26 11.80
C ALA A 269 7.33 12.69 12.36
N ALA A 270 7.42 12.92 13.67
CA ALA A 270 8.68 13.29 14.32
C ALA A 270 9.77 12.22 14.16
N TRP A 271 9.44 10.93 14.26
CA TRP A 271 10.39 9.85 14.02
C TRP A 271 10.85 9.78 12.55
N PHE A 272 9.97 10.00 11.59
CA PHE A 272 10.36 10.10 10.17
C PHE A 272 11.24 11.30 9.90
N ARG A 273 10.96 12.45 10.54
CA ARG A 273 11.76 13.67 10.43
C ARG A 273 13.16 13.52 11.03
N LEU A 274 13.28 12.72 12.10
CA LEU A 274 14.56 12.43 12.77
C LEU A 274 15.42 11.47 11.96
N ALA A 275 14.81 10.50 11.29
CA ALA A 275 15.51 9.43 10.61
C ALA A 275 16.18 9.88 9.31
N ASP A 276 17.30 9.24 8.97
CA ASP A 276 18.00 9.45 7.71
C ASP A 276 17.51 8.49 6.62
N VAL A 277 17.14 7.26 7.00
CA VAL A 277 16.68 6.21 6.10
C VAL A 277 15.60 5.34 6.75
N VAL A 278 14.71 4.77 5.95
CA VAL A 278 13.78 3.71 6.39
C VAL A 278 14.40 2.35 6.09
N VAL A 279 14.67 1.58 7.15
CA VAL A 279 15.21 0.22 7.08
C VAL A 279 14.05 -0.78 7.06
N ASN A 280 13.66 -1.25 5.88
CA ASN A 280 12.53 -2.17 5.72
C ASN A 280 12.88 -3.34 4.77
N PRO A 281 13.64 -4.36 5.20
CA PRO A 281 14.06 -5.46 4.33
C PRO A 281 12.90 -6.37 3.92
N GLY A 282 11.76 -6.33 4.62
CA GLY A 282 10.59 -7.14 4.36
C GLY A 282 9.56 -6.50 3.45
N ALA A 283 8.32 -6.96 3.56
CA ALA A 283 7.21 -6.55 2.71
C ALA A 283 7.00 -5.03 2.71
N VAL A 284 7.10 -4.43 1.53
CA VAL A 284 6.73 -3.04 1.25
C VAL A 284 5.25 -2.97 0.89
N GLY A 285 4.56 -1.97 1.38
CA GLY A 285 3.18 -1.61 1.06
C GLY A 285 3.06 -0.08 1.05
N LEU A 286 1.87 0.45 1.32
CA LEU A 286 1.58 1.90 1.27
C LEU A 286 2.45 2.78 2.18
N HIS A 287 3.10 2.21 3.20
CA HIS A 287 4.03 2.96 4.06
C HIS A 287 5.28 3.50 3.31
N VAL A 288 5.53 3.07 2.07
CA VAL A 288 6.52 3.71 1.20
C VAL A 288 6.17 5.18 0.93
N LEU A 289 4.89 5.54 0.96
CA LEU A 289 4.43 6.92 0.76
C LEU A 289 4.82 7.81 1.95
N ASP A 290 4.78 7.29 3.18
CA ASP A 290 5.31 8.01 4.35
C ASP A 290 6.81 8.33 4.17
N SER A 291 7.57 7.36 3.65
CA SER A 291 8.99 7.52 3.32
C SER A 291 9.21 8.63 2.28
N PHE A 292 8.37 8.69 1.26
CA PHE A 292 8.46 9.74 0.24
C PHE A 292 8.10 11.11 0.79
N CYS A 293 6.97 11.24 1.48
CA CYS A 293 6.52 12.52 2.06
C CYS A 293 7.51 13.11 3.06
N SER A 294 8.21 12.27 3.82
CA SER A 294 9.23 12.72 4.77
C SER A 294 10.59 12.99 4.13
N GLY A 295 10.81 12.58 2.89
CA GLY A 295 12.14 12.58 2.28
C GLY A 295 13.11 11.62 2.97
N THR A 296 12.62 10.55 3.59
CA THR A 296 13.41 9.54 4.30
C THR A 296 13.47 8.28 3.44
N PRO A 297 14.50 8.07 2.60
CA PRO A 297 14.51 7.02 1.58
C PRO A 297 14.37 5.63 2.19
N MET A 298 13.53 4.80 1.58
CA MET A 298 13.36 3.41 2.00
C MET A 298 14.40 2.51 1.36
N ILE A 299 15.03 1.66 2.18
CA ILE A 299 15.87 0.57 1.74
C ILE A 299 15.11 -0.74 1.97
N THR A 300 14.98 -1.55 0.92
CA THR A 300 14.30 -2.85 0.97
C THR A 300 15.12 -3.93 0.26
N THR A 301 14.65 -5.19 0.30
CA THR A 301 15.29 -6.30 -0.43
C THR A 301 14.48 -6.68 -1.67
N ALA A 302 15.13 -7.25 -2.67
CA ALA A 302 14.45 -7.74 -3.88
C ALA A 302 13.69 -9.05 -3.67
N GLU A 303 14.11 -9.86 -2.70
CA GLU A 303 13.63 -11.23 -2.47
C GLU A 303 12.36 -11.29 -1.60
N SER A 304 11.94 -10.17 -1.01
CA SER A 304 10.75 -10.15 -0.15
C SER A 304 9.44 -10.21 -0.92
N ARG A 305 8.41 -10.72 -0.27
CA ARG A 305 7.04 -10.74 -0.81
C ARG A 305 6.37 -9.37 -0.63
N HIS A 306 6.66 -8.47 -1.55
CA HIS A 306 6.15 -7.10 -1.49
C HIS A 306 4.68 -6.99 -1.92
N GLY A 307 4.02 -5.91 -1.45
CA GLY A 307 2.83 -5.38 -2.08
C GLY A 307 3.17 -4.69 -3.42
N PRO A 308 2.15 -4.34 -4.21
CA PRO A 308 2.36 -3.71 -5.53
C PRO A 308 3.07 -2.35 -5.45
N GLU A 309 3.02 -1.68 -4.31
CA GLU A 309 3.60 -0.36 -4.09
C GLU A 309 5.13 -0.36 -4.06
N VAL A 310 5.79 -1.53 -3.97
CA VAL A 310 7.24 -1.63 -4.21
C VAL A 310 7.64 -1.08 -5.58
N ALA A 311 6.71 -1.09 -6.55
CA ALA A 311 6.90 -0.51 -7.87
C ALA A 311 7.19 1.01 -7.85
N TYR A 312 6.92 1.70 -6.76
CA TYR A 312 7.23 3.12 -6.59
C TYR A 312 8.70 3.36 -6.27
N LEU A 313 9.38 2.34 -5.71
CA LEU A 313 10.82 2.41 -5.46
C LEU A 313 11.61 2.22 -6.75
N LYS A 314 12.40 3.23 -7.08
CA LYS A 314 13.34 3.26 -8.20
C LYS A 314 14.75 3.09 -7.61
N ASN A 315 15.30 1.87 -7.74
CA ASN A 315 16.58 1.54 -7.13
C ASN A 315 17.69 2.54 -7.47
N GLY A 316 18.32 3.09 -6.44
CA GLY A 316 19.38 4.10 -6.56
C GLY A 316 18.89 5.53 -6.83
N ALA A 317 17.59 5.74 -7.11
CA ALA A 317 17.02 7.06 -7.38
C ALA A 317 16.26 7.63 -6.17
N ASN A 318 15.17 6.98 -5.71
CA ASN A 318 14.32 7.45 -4.60
C ASN A 318 14.35 6.52 -3.38
N GLY A 319 15.12 5.45 -3.45
CA GLY A 319 15.32 4.43 -2.43
C GLY A 319 16.28 3.37 -2.95
N LEU A 320 16.49 2.31 -2.18
CA LEU A 320 17.31 1.18 -2.61
C LEU A 320 16.52 -0.13 -2.54
N VAL A 321 16.74 -0.98 -3.56
CA VAL A 321 16.27 -2.37 -3.61
C VAL A 321 17.50 -3.26 -3.69
N VAL A 322 17.87 -3.85 -2.57
CA VAL A 322 19.12 -4.60 -2.42
C VAL A 322 18.89 -6.08 -2.67
N GLN A 323 19.83 -6.74 -3.34
CA GLN A 323 19.84 -8.19 -3.52
C GLN A 323 20.88 -8.83 -2.59
N GLY A 324 20.54 -9.97 -1.99
CA GLY A 324 21.44 -10.77 -1.17
C GLY A 324 21.15 -10.75 0.32
N GLY A 325 22.16 -11.08 1.12
CA GLY A 325 22.07 -11.24 2.57
C GLY A 325 22.08 -9.93 3.36
N PRO A 326 21.96 -10.02 4.71
CA PRO A 326 22.02 -8.88 5.62
C PRO A 326 23.30 -8.05 5.49
N ASP A 327 24.43 -8.68 5.17
CA ASP A 327 25.70 -8.06 4.91
C ASP A 327 25.66 -7.08 3.73
N ARG A 328 25.10 -7.52 2.60
CA ARG A 328 24.92 -6.69 1.40
C ARG A 328 23.95 -5.53 1.64
N TYR A 329 22.92 -5.80 2.41
CA TYR A 329 21.96 -4.76 2.80
C TYR A 329 22.64 -3.70 3.67
N ALA A 330 23.44 -4.13 4.65
CA ALA A 330 24.22 -3.25 5.50
C ALA A 330 25.21 -2.40 4.68
N ASP A 331 25.96 -3.01 3.76
CA ASP A 331 26.90 -2.31 2.86
C ASP A 331 26.19 -1.19 2.08
N ALA A 332 24.98 -1.45 1.57
CA ALA A 332 24.19 -0.46 0.84
C ALA A 332 23.77 0.72 1.72
N VAL A 333 23.36 0.47 2.97
CA VAL A 333 23.02 1.51 3.95
C VAL A 333 24.24 2.31 4.35
N ILE A 334 25.36 1.64 4.68
CA ILE A 334 26.63 2.27 5.03
C ILE A 334 27.13 3.16 3.89
N GLY A 335 27.03 2.68 2.65
CA GLY A 335 27.38 3.44 1.46
C GLY A 335 26.60 4.75 1.33
N LEU A 336 25.29 4.75 1.64
CA LEU A 336 24.51 5.99 1.68
C LEU A 336 24.95 6.94 2.78
N PHE A 337 25.28 6.44 3.97
CA PHE A 337 25.73 7.29 5.07
C PHE A 337 27.12 7.91 4.82
N ASN A 338 28.00 7.19 4.14
CA ASN A 338 29.34 7.66 3.78
C ASN A 338 29.33 8.64 2.59
N GLU A 339 28.32 8.58 1.71
CA GLU A 339 28.16 9.45 0.53
C GLU A 339 27.02 10.45 0.74
N ARG A 340 27.23 11.49 1.56
CA ARG A 340 26.19 12.45 1.94
C ARG A 340 25.47 13.07 0.73
N THR A 341 26.21 13.43 -0.31
CA THR A 341 25.63 13.98 -1.55
C THR A 341 24.68 13.01 -2.25
N LYS A 342 24.97 11.72 -2.23
CA LYS A 342 24.11 10.68 -2.77
C LYS A 342 22.85 10.50 -1.90
N LEU A 343 23.00 10.45 -0.58
CA LEU A 343 21.88 10.38 0.34
C LEU A 343 20.93 11.58 0.12
N ASP A 344 21.45 12.79 0.02
CA ASP A 344 20.65 13.99 -0.21
C ASP A 344 19.95 13.96 -1.58
N ALA A 345 20.61 13.46 -2.63
CA ALA A 345 20.00 13.29 -3.94
C ALA A 345 18.81 12.30 -3.91
N VAL A 346 18.96 11.17 -3.19
CA VAL A 346 17.89 10.16 -3.04
C VAL A 346 16.75 10.73 -2.19
N LYS A 347 17.03 11.47 -1.10
CA LYS A 347 16.03 12.19 -0.30
C LYS A 347 15.19 13.15 -1.17
N GLN A 348 15.85 13.96 -1.98
CA GLN A 348 15.16 14.90 -2.88
C GLN A 348 14.33 14.20 -3.96
N ALA A 349 14.79 13.06 -4.46
CA ALA A 349 14.02 12.28 -5.42
C ALA A 349 12.78 11.62 -4.78
N ALA A 350 12.90 11.15 -3.53
CA ALA A 350 11.76 10.64 -2.76
C ALA A 350 10.68 11.73 -2.58
N LEU A 351 11.06 12.94 -2.18
CA LEU A 351 10.14 14.08 -2.05
C LEU A 351 9.44 14.43 -3.38
N ARG A 352 10.17 14.45 -4.51
CA ARG A 352 9.54 14.67 -5.83
C ARG A 352 8.52 13.58 -6.19
N ASP A 353 8.83 12.31 -5.87
CA ASP A 353 7.91 11.22 -6.14
C ASP A 353 6.68 11.25 -5.21
N ALA A 354 6.76 11.85 -3.99
CA ALA A 354 5.61 12.09 -3.13
C ALA A 354 4.53 12.91 -3.84
N GLU A 355 4.89 13.95 -4.58
CA GLU A 355 3.96 14.79 -5.35
C GLU A 355 3.19 14.01 -6.43
N HIS A 356 3.77 12.89 -6.92
CA HIS A 356 3.16 12.05 -7.93
C HIS A 356 2.15 11.04 -7.34
N TYR A 357 2.43 10.50 -6.15
CA TYR A 357 1.63 9.45 -5.52
C TYR A 357 0.70 10.01 -4.43
N THR A 358 -0.07 11.04 -4.77
CA THR A 358 -1.04 11.67 -3.86
C THR A 358 -2.43 11.05 -3.98
N LEU A 359 -3.23 11.19 -2.93
CA LEU A 359 -4.63 10.77 -2.95
C LEU A 359 -5.43 11.51 -4.03
N ASP A 360 -5.18 12.81 -4.22
CA ASP A 360 -5.87 13.61 -5.23
C ASP A 360 -5.57 13.14 -6.65
N ASN A 361 -4.31 12.82 -6.94
CA ASN A 361 -3.93 12.24 -8.23
C ASN A 361 -4.59 10.87 -8.46
N MET A 362 -4.75 10.04 -7.41
CA MET A 362 -5.46 8.77 -7.49
C MET A 362 -6.95 8.98 -7.75
N VAL A 363 -7.58 9.92 -7.04
CA VAL A 363 -9.00 10.28 -7.21
C VAL A 363 -9.28 10.76 -8.63
N GLU A 364 -8.45 11.68 -9.13
CA GLU A 364 -8.61 12.24 -10.48
C GLU A 364 -8.50 11.15 -11.56
N ARG A 365 -7.48 10.30 -11.49
CA ARG A 365 -7.31 9.16 -12.42
C ARG A 365 -8.49 8.20 -12.34
N PHE A 366 -9.00 7.94 -11.13
CA PHE A 366 -10.13 7.03 -10.95
C PHE A 366 -11.40 7.62 -11.54
N ALA A 367 -11.72 8.89 -11.23
CA ALA A 367 -12.90 9.58 -11.77
C ALA A 367 -12.85 9.70 -13.30
N GLU A 368 -11.68 10.04 -13.88
CA GLU A 368 -11.49 10.07 -15.32
C GLU A 368 -11.69 8.68 -15.95
N GLY A 369 -11.08 7.64 -15.38
CA GLY A 369 -11.24 6.27 -15.87
C GLY A 369 -12.69 5.79 -15.82
N ILE A 370 -13.43 6.12 -14.74
CA ILE A 370 -14.87 5.85 -14.64
C ILE A 370 -15.62 6.59 -15.75
N ALA A 371 -15.37 7.88 -15.94
CA ALA A 371 -16.03 8.69 -16.97
C ALA A 371 -15.78 8.14 -18.38
N ARG A 372 -14.54 7.77 -18.69
CA ARG A 372 -14.19 7.14 -19.97
C ARG A 372 -14.88 5.80 -20.16
N CYS A 373 -14.92 4.96 -19.12
CA CYS A 373 -15.58 3.67 -19.17
C CYS A 373 -17.09 3.81 -19.47
N VAL A 374 -17.79 4.71 -18.76
CA VAL A 374 -19.24 4.87 -18.95
C VAL A 374 -19.59 5.59 -20.27
N ALA A 375 -18.67 6.33 -20.86
CA ALA A 375 -18.84 7.02 -22.15
C ALA A 375 -18.56 6.11 -23.36
N MET A 376 -17.97 4.91 -23.18
CA MET A 376 -17.73 3.99 -24.30
C MET A 376 -19.06 3.68 -25.01
N SER A 377 -19.02 3.55 -26.35
CA SER A 377 -20.18 3.06 -27.13
C SER A 377 -20.60 1.68 -26.62
N MET A 378 -21.90 1.41 -26.59
CA MET A 378 -22.39 0.05 -26.38
C MET A 378 -21.94 -0.83 -27.54
N LYS A 379 -21.50 -2.03 -27.23
CA LYS A 379 -21.16 -3.06 -28.24
C LYS A 379 -22.42 -3.55 -28.92
#